data_b83e8651a0bcf96f2f171a3229c26973
#
_entry.id   b83e8651a0bcf96f2f171a3229c26973
#
_cell.length_a   1.000
_cell.length_b   1.000
_cell.length_c   1.000
_cell.angle_alpha   90.00
_cell.angle_beta   90.00
_cell.angle_gamma   90.00
#
_symmetry.space_group_name_H-M   'P 1'
#
loop_
_entity.id
_entity.type
_entity.pdbx_description
1 polymer ?
#
loop_
_entity_poly.entity_id
_entity_poly.type
_entity_poly.pdbx_seq_one_letter_code
_entity_poly.pdbx_strand_id
1 'polypeptide(L)'
;MSRGLFRVALVAVLAFALFLGWRAWQDWQRGYEPETVVAASLQGLQEQNVLVPFTARYVAVVTSTQSRLGLEAKKTLIMPGTVRYELDLAKLKPSDLDWDAATNALTVTLPPLRLAGPEIDIDAISEFQGGMILLTLTDAEKTLDAANRKAAQEELIKQAKGATPMRLAQTAARNAIEQSFAMPLRAAGIDAKVTARFASEPAR
;
A
#
# COMPACT_ATOMS: atom_id res chain seq x y z
N MET A 1 37.94 -10.82 -62.00
CA MET A 1 37.95 -10.77 -60.49
C MET A 1 38.39 -12.11 -59.94
N SER A 2 39.55 -12.18 -59.34
CA SER A 2 40.23 -13.42 -58.99
C SER A 2 39.50 -14.22 -57.90
N ARG A 3 39.42 -15.53 -58.08
CA ARG A 3 38.85 -16.48 -57.06
C ARG A 3 39.45 -16.31 -55.69
N GLY A 4 40.62 -15.65 -55.57
CA GLY A 4 41.24 -15.31 -54.27
C GLY A 4 40.55 -14.18 -53.53
N LEU A 5 40.16 -13.10 -54.20
CA LEU A 5 39.44 -11.97 -53.61
C LEU A 5 38.05 -12.39 -53.05
N PHE A 6 37.35 -13.29 -53.79
CA PHE A 6 36.06 -13.81 -53.33
C PHE A 6 36.18 -14.67 -52.04
N ARG A 7 37.25 -15.49 -51.96
CA ARG A 7 37.52 -16.31 -50.76
C ARG A 7 37.87 -15.44 -49.53
N VAL A 8 38.65 -14.37 -49.71
CA VAL A 8 39.00 -13.45 -48.66
C VAL A 8 37.78 -12.69 -48.19
N ALA A 9 36.91 -12.22 -49.08
CA ALA A 9 35.66 -11.55 -48.73
C ALA A 9 34.71 -12.51 -47.98
N LEU A 10 34.59 -13.77 -48.38
CA LEU A 10 33.76 -14.77 -47.72
C LEU A 10 34.26 -15.05 -46.28
N VAL A 11 35.56 -15.20 -46.08
CA VAL A 11 36.15 -15.39 -44.75
C VAL A 11 35.95 -14.18 -43.86
N ALA A 12 36.06 -12.96 -44.37
CA ALA A 12 35.82 -11.73 -43.63
C ALA A 12 34.35 -11.61 -43.20
N VAL A 13 33.39 -11.98 -44.05
CA VAL A 13 31.96 -11.97 -43.73
C VAL A 13 31.65 -13.03 -42.66
N LEU A 14 32.22 -14.24 -42.74
CA LEU A 14 32.03 -15.27 -41.74
C LEU A 14 32.64 -14.90 -40.40
N ALA A 15 33.85 -14.31 -40.37
CA ALA A 15 34.49 -13.82 -39.14
C ALA A 15 33.67 -12.69 -38.51
N PHE A 16 33.11 -11.79 -39.31
CA PHE A 16 32.26 -10.73 -38.84
C PHE A 16 30.93 -11.27 -38.29
N ALA A 17 30.31 -12.24 -38.92
CA ALA A 17 29.09 -12.89 -38.45
C ALA A 17 29.33 -13.64 -37.12
N LEU A 18 30.46 -14.35 -37.00
CA LEU A 18 30.86 -15.02 -35.75
C LEU A 18 31.14 -14.00 -34.66
N PHE A 19 31.78 -12.89 -34.96
CA PHE A 19 32.02 -11.79 -33.99
C PHE A 19 30.71 -11.17 -33.52
N LEU A 20 29.76 -10.89 -34.40
CA LEU A 20 28.45 -10.37 -34.06
C LEU A 20 27.65 -11.38 -33.21
N GLY A 21 27.70 -12.67 -33.61
CA GLY A 21 27.06 -13.74 -32.83
C GLY A 21 27.64 -13.91 -31.43
N TRP A 22 28.97 -13.83 -31.33
CA TRP A 22 29.66 -13.89 -30.02
C TRP A 22 29.35 -12.66 -29.16
N ARG A 23 29.30 -11.47 -29.75
CA ARG A 23 28.93 -10.24 -29.07
C ARG A 23 27.48 -10.26 -28.59
N ALA A 24 26.55 -10.69 -29.45
CA ALA A 24 25.14 -10.85 -29.07
C ALA A 24 24.96 -11.89 -27.94
N TRP A 25 25.74 -12.98 -27.97
CA TRP A 25 25.75 -13.99 -26.92
C TRP A 25 26.33 -13.46 -25.58
N GLN A 26 27.40 -12.65 -25.65
CA GLN A 26 27.94 -11.95 -24.48
C GLN A 26 26.95 -10.94 -23.89
N ASP A 27 26.26 -10.17 -24.72
CA ASP A 27 25.26 -9.20 -24.26
C ASP A 27 24.03 -9.91 -23.66
N TRP A 28 23.67 -11.09 -24.20
CA TRP A 28 22.60 -11.93 -23.62
C TRP A 28 23.02 -12.57 -22.29
N GLN A 29 24.30 -12.90 -22.11
CA GLN A 29 24.83 -13.42 -20.82
C GLN A 29 25.04 -12.33 -19.74
N ARG A 30 25.11 -11.05 -20.13
CA ARG A 30 25.33 -9.95 -19.19
C ARG A 30 24.14 -9.68 -18.30
N GLY A 31 23.02 -10.38 -18.41
CA GLY A 31 21.87 -10.23 -17.53
C GLY A 31 21.46 -8.75 -17.27
N TYR A 32 20.32 -8.55 -16.72
CA TYR A 32 19.93 -7.21 -16.26
C TYR A 32 20.71 -6.87 -14.99
N GLU A 33 21.26 -5.64 -14.91
CA GLU A 33 21.85 -5.14 -13.67
C GLU A 33 20.75 -5.01 -12.60
N PRO A 34 20.95 -5.57 -11.39
CA PRO A 34 19.92 -5.54 -10.33
C PRO A 34 19.41 -4.14 -10.04
N GLU A 35 20.30 -3.16 -10.00
CA GLU A 35 19.97 -1.75 -9.73
C GLU A 35 19.04 -1.17 -10.79
N THR A 36 19.22 -1.53 -12.06
CA THR A 36 18.33 -1.08 -13.16
C THR A 36 16.93 -1.66 -12.98
N VAL A 37 16.80 -2.94 -12.62
CA VAL A 37 15.51 -3.59 -12.37
C VAL A 37 14.82 -2.96 -11.16
N VAL A 38 15.56 -2.69 -10.09
CA VAL A 38 15.06 -2.03 -8.88
C VAL A 38 14.57 -0.62 -9.20
N ALA A 39 15.34 0.16 -9.97
CA ALA A 39 14.95 1.51 -10.36
C ALA A 39 13.68 1.53 -11.22
N ALA A 40 13.56 0.63 -12.19
CA ALA A 40 12.36 0.49 -13.03
C ALA A 40 11.14 0.08 -12.19
N SER A 41 11.32 -0.84 -11.25
CA SER A 41 10.26 -1.28 -10.32
C SER A 41 9.80 -0.13 -9.41
N LEU A 42 10.73 0.68 -8.90
CA LEU A 42 10.41 1.87 -8.12
C LEU A 42 9.58 2.86 -8.93
N GLN A 43 9.97 3.14 -10.18
CA GLN A 43 9.22 4.03 -11.05
C GLN A 43 7.79 3.53 -11.27
N GLY A 44 7.61 2.24 -11.57
CA GLY A 44 6.28 1.65 -11.71
C GLY A 44 5.42 1.75 -10.46
N LEU A 45 6.02 1.60 -9.28
CA LEU A 45 5.33 1.80 -8.00
C LEU A 45 4.96 3.26 -7.77
N GLN A 46 5.85 4.20 -8.08
CA GLN A 46 5.56 5.64 -7.96
C GLN A 46 4.41 6.08 -8.89
N GLU A 47 4.30 5.51 -10.08
CA GLU A 47 3.20 5.78 -11.02
C GLU A 47 1.84 5.31 -10.49
N GLN A 48 1.79 4.29 -9.63
CA GLN A 48 0.58 3.86 -8.94
C GLN A 48 0.11 4.87 -7.87
N ASN A 49 0.97 5.77 -7.42
CA ASN A 49 0.73 6.76 -6.37
C ASN A 49 0.38 6.18 -5.00
N VAL A 50 -0.65 5.37 -4.88
CA VAL A 50 -1.15 4.84 -3.60
C VAL A 50 -1.43 3.35 -3.70
N LEU A 51 -0.91 2.61 -2.73
CA LEU A 51 -1.24 1.20 -2.53
C LEU A 51 -2.16 1.08 -1.33
N VAL A 52 -3.25 0.32 -1.46
CA VAL A 52 -4.15 -0.04 -0.35
C VAL A 52 -3.91 -1.51 0.02
N PRO A 53 -2.95 -1.81 0.89
CA PRO A 53 -2.61 -3.19 1.25
C PRO A 53 -3.64 -3.85 2.15
N PHE A 54 -4.42 -3.05 2.89
CA PHE A 54 -5.39 -3.56 3.86
C PHE A 54 -6.61 -2.65 3.95
N THR A 55 -7.78 -3.26 4.06
CA THR A 55 -9.06 -2.60 4.28
C THR A 55 -9.81 -3.34 5.38
N ALA A 56 -10.42 -2.61 6.30
CA ALA A 56 -11.20 -3.21 7.38
C ALA A 56 -12.53 -2.50 7.58
N ARG A 57 -13.56 -3.29 7.88
CA ARG A 57 -14.89 -2.79 8.25
C ARG A 57 -15.01 -2.78 9.77
N TYR A 58 -15.48 -1.67 10.31
CA TYR A 58 -15.71 -1.44 11.73
C TYR A 58 -17.17 -1.10 11.98
N VAL A 59 -17.60 -1.24 13.22
CA VAL A 59 -18.94 -0.83 13.66
C VAL A 59 -18.78 0.00 14.94
N ALA A 60 -19.24 1.24 14.88
CA ALA A 60 -19.35 2.08 16.05
C ALA A 60 -20.75 1.94 16.64
N VAL A 61 -20.80 1.74 17.96
CA VAL A 61 -22.04 1.79 18.74
C VAL A 61 -21.87 2.89 19.77
N VAL A 62 -22.60 3.97 19.58
CA VAL A 62 -22.51 5.17 20.46
C VAL A 62 -23.87 5.53 20.99
N THR A 63 -23.89 6.03 22.21
CA THR A 63 -25.11 6.46 22.88
C THR A 63 -24.90 7.86 23.44
N SER A 64 -25.78 8.79 23.07
CA SER A 64 -25.85 10.12 23.68
C SER A 64 -27.12 10.24 24.50
N THR A 65 -26.98 10.96 25.63
CA THR A 65 -28.08 11.24 26.56
C THR A 65 -28.20 12.75 26.71
N GLN A 66 -29.42 13.25 26.70
CA GLN A 66 -29.74 14.64 27.05
C GLN A 66 -30.79 14.68 28.12
N SER A 67 -30.55 15.47 29.16
CA SER A 67 -31.50 15.68 30.28
C SER A 67 -31.89 17.14 30.31
N ARG A 68 -33.21 17.40 30.42
CA ARG A 68 -33.77 18.76 30.55
C ARG A 68 -35.05 18.73 31.37
N LEU A 69 -35.15 19.60 32.38
CA LEU A 69 -36.34 19.75 33.23
C LEU A 69 -36.80 18.42 33.90
N GLY A 70 -35.84 17.57 34.28
CA GLY A 70 -36.15 16.27 34.86
C GLY A 70 -36.57 15.17 33.87
N LEU A 71 -36.64 15.48 32.56
CA LEU A 71 -36.87 14.54 31.51
C LEU A 71 -35.53 14.11 30.90
N GLU A 72 -35.43 12.86 30.49
CA GLU A 72 -34.25 12.30 29.85
C GLU A 72 -34.61 11.77 28.45
N ALA A 73 -33.78 12.10 27.47
CA ALA A 73 -33.80 11.49 26.13
C ALA A 73 -32.49 10.79 25.86
N LYS A 74 -32.56 9.59 25.32
CA LYS A 74 -31.43 8.74 24.99
C LYS A 74 -31.52 8.27 23.55
N LYS A 75 -30.41 8.41 22.80
CA LYS A 75 -30.33 7.93 21.43
C LYS A 75 -29.07 7.11 21.24
N THR A 76 -29.23 5.90 20.73
CA THR A 76 -28.13 5.00 20.37
C THR A 76 -28.04 4.92 18.86
N LEU A 77 -26.84 5.07 18.34
CA LEU A 77 -26.52 4.97 16.92
C LEU A 77 -25.56 3.78 16.73
N ILE A 78 -25.90 2.91 15.77
CA ILE A 78 -25.03 1.86 15.27
C ILE A 78 -24.63 2.30 13.86
N MET A 79 -23.34 2.56 13.66
CA MET A 79 -22.79 3.08 12.40
C MET A 79 -21.66 2.19 11.93
N PRO A 80 -21.86 1.38 10.88
CA PRO A 80 -20.79 0.66 10.22
C PRO A 80 -20.03 1.58 9.26
N GLY A 81 -18.73 1.33 9.13
CA GLY A 81 -17.87 2.08 8.22
C GLY A 81 -16.62 1.30 7.85
N THR A 82 -16.09 1.60 6.67
CA THR A 82 -14.89 0.97 6.12
C THR A 82 -13.73 1.95 6.16
N VAL A 83 -12.58 1.49 6.65
CA VAL A 83 -11.32 2.27 6.68
C VAL A 83 -10.30 1.57 5.82
N ARG A 84 -9.67 2.33 4.92
CA ARG A 84 -8.54 1.86 4.10
C ARG A 84 -7.23 2.29 4.75
N TYR A 85 -6.26 1.40 4.69
CA TYR A 85 -4.88 1.67 5.10
C TYR A 85 -4.07 1.87 3.83
N GLU A 86 -3.55 3.06 3.65
CA GLU A 86 -2.90 3.50 2.42
C GLU A 86 -1.40 3.69 2.65
N LEU A 87 -0.60 3.18 1.70
CA LEU A 87 0.82 3.46 1.57
C LEU A 87 1.02 4.41 0.40
N ASP A 88 1.60 5.57 0.66
CA ASP A 88 1.88 6.60 -0.33
C ASP A 88 3.18 6.25 -1.07
N LEU A 89 3.03 5.59 -2.23
CA LEU A 89 4.15 5.12 -3.05
C LEU A 89 4.90 6.27 -3.73
N ALA A 90 4.23 7.41 -3.96
CA ALA A 90 4.87 8.59 -4.54
C ALA A 90 5.96 9.18 -3.61
N LYS A 91 5.92 8.84 -2.32
CA LYS A 91 6.92 9.24 -1.33
C LYS A 91 8.15 8.33 -1.28
N LEU A 92 8.11 7.15 -1.88
CA LEU A 92 9.27 6.28 -1.98
C LEU A 92 10.33 6.94 -2.87
N LYS A 93 11.55 7.00 -2.39
CA LYS A 93 12.69 7.60 -3.08
C LYS A 93 13.76 6.55 -3.37
N PRO A 94 14.66 6.77 -4.33
CA PRO A 94 15.81 5.90 -4.52
C PRO A 94 16.66 5.71 -3.25
N SER A 95 16.73 6.73 -2.38
CA SER A 95 17.43 6.67 -1.09
C SER A 95 16.79 5.73 -0.06
N ASP A 96 15.54 5.32 -0.27
CA ASP A 96 14.81 4.40 0.61
C ASP A 96 15.05 2.92 0.23
N LEU A 97 15.80 2.69 -0.88
CA LEU A 97 16.19 1.39 -1.38
C LEU A 97 17.69 1.19 -1.16
N ASP A 98 18.03 0.14 -0.46
CA ASP A 98 19.40 -0.25 -0.14
C ASP A 98 19.68 -1.63 -0.74
N TRP A 99 20.52 -1.66 -1.80
CA TRP A 99 20.93 -2.88 -2.49
C TRP A 99 22.30 -3.32 -2.01
N ASP A 100 22.37 -4.48 -1.39
CA ASP A 100 23.63 -5.13 -1.03
C ASP A 100 24.00 -6.17 -2.10
N ALA A 101 24.99 -5.83 -2.92
CA ALA A 101 25.50 -6.71 -3.97
C ALA A 101 26.24 -7.95 -3.44
N ALA A 102 26.77 -7.88 -2.21
CA ALA A 102 27.52 -9.00 -1.64
C ALA A 102 26.58 -10.14 -1.21
N THR A 103 25.37 -9.80 -0.77
CA THR A 103 24.36 -10.75 -0.28
C THR A 103 23.17 -10.91 -1.22
N ASN A 104 23.14 -10.19 -2.36
CA ASN A 104 21.98 -10.09 -3.25
C ASN A 104 20.70 -9.77 -2.48
N ALA A 105 20.76 -8.77 -1.60
CA ALA A 105 19.63 -8.36 -0.77
C ALA A 105 19.19 -6.94 -1.05
N LEU A 106 17.88 -6.74 -1.16
CA LEU A 106 17.26 -5.43 -1.27
C LEU A 106 16.50 -5.12 0.02
N THR A 107 16.85 -4.03 0.69
CA THR A 107 16.09 -3.48 1.80
C THR A 107 15.31 -2.25 1.35
N VAL A 108 13.99 -2.25 1.58
CA VAL A 108 13.11 -1.14 1.23
C VAL A 108 12.56 -0.49 2.50
N THR A 109 12.84 0.80 2.68
CA THR A 109 12.31 1.58 3.82
C THR A 109 11.01 2.25 3.44
N LEU A 110 9.91 1.87 4.10
CA LEU A 110 8.56 2.31 3.79
C LEU A 110 8.17 3.59 4.55
N PRO A 111 7.43 4.51 3.92
CA PRO A 111 6.78 5.60 4.62
C PRO A 111 5.67 5.08 5.55
N PRO A 112 5.22 5.88 6.54
CA PRO A 112 4.15 5.47 7.44
C PRO A 112 2.83 5.26 6.68
N LEU A 113 2.02 4.31 7.17
CA LEU A 113 0.66 4.11 6.67
C LEU A 113 -0.23 5.30 7.03
N ARG A 114 -1.11 5.64 6.11
CA ARG A 114 -2.16 6.65 6.27
C ARG A 114 -3.52 5.94 6.31
N LEU A 115 -4.41 6.41 7.19
CA LEU A 115 -5.80 5.97 7.21
C LEU A 115 -6.63 6.87 6.28
N ALA A 116 -7.44 6.25 5.43
CA ALA A 116 -8.41 6.92 4.57
C ALA A 116 -9.84 6.46 4.94
N GLY A 117 -10.74 7.40 5.04
CA GLY A 117 -12.10 7.17 5.55
C GLY A 117 -12.27 7.66 6.99
N PRO A 118 -13.30 7.19 7.72
CA PRO A 118 -14.18 6.06 7.39
C PRO A 118 -15.20 6.37 6.26
N GLU A 119 -15.39 5.42 5.38
CA GLU A 119 -16.52 5.40 4.44
C GLU A 119 -17.71 4.77 5.14
N ILE A 120 -18.73 5.58 5.42
CA ILE A 120 -19.91 5.17 6.16
C ILE A 120 -20.88 4.43 5.24
N ASP A 121 -21.33 3.27 5.68
CA ASP A 121 -22.40 2.49 5.03
C ASP A 121 -23.75 3.06 5.51
N ILE A 122 -24.28 4.03 4.75
CA ILE A 122 -25.46 4.81 5.15
C ILE A 122 -26.70 3.91 5.25
N ASP A 123 -26.81 2.91 4.39
CA ASP A 123 -27.97 2.01 4.35
C ASP A 123 -27.99 0.99 5.53
N ALA A 124 -26.85 0.81 6.16
CA ALA A 124 -26.70 -0.07 7.31
C ALA A 124 -26.67 0.65 8.66
N ILE A 125 -26.96 1.96 8.67
CA ILE A 125 -27.11 2.70 9.92
C ILE A 125 -28.39 2.28 10.64
N SER A 126 -28.29 2.03 11.93
CA SER A 126 -29.45 1.73 12.80
C SER A 126 -29.49 2.66 13.98
N GLU A 127 -30.66 3.17 14.29
CA GLU A 127 -30.88 4.12 15.38
C GLU A 127 -31.94 3.58 16.35
N PHE A 128 -31.68 3.73 17.64
CA PHE A 128 -32.61 3.39 18.71
C PHE A 128 -32.76 4.60 19.62
N GLN A 129 -34.00 4.97 19.92
CA GLN A 129 -34.27 6.16 20.73
C GLN A 129 -35.26 5.84 21.86
N GLY A 130 -35.09 6.53 22.98
CA GLY A 130 -35.95 6.50 24.16
C GLY A 130 -36.15 7.90 24.73
N GLY A 131 -37.21 8.12 25.52
CA GLY A 131 -37.52 9.43 26.08
C GLY A 131 -38.27 10.34 25.10
N MET A 132 -39.28 9.82 24.42
CA MET A 132 -40.04 10.45 23.34
C MET A 132 -40.59 11.83 23.69
N ILE A 133 -40.97 12.06 24.96
CA ILE A 133 -41.56 13.36 25.41
C ILE A 133 -40.54 14.50 25.21
N LEU A 134 -39.30 14.33 25.62
CA LEU A 134 -38.28 15.36 25.44
C LEU A 134 -37.90 15.57 23.95
N LEU A 135 -37.87 14.50 23.19
CA LEU A 135 -37.55 14.56 21.76
C LEU A 135 -38.59 15.34 20.94
N THR A 136 -39.90 15.18 21.28
CA THR A 136 -40.99 15.87 20.56
C THR A 136 -41.19 17.32 20.97
N LEU A 137 -40.80 17.69 22.18
CA LEU A 137 -40.99 19.03 22.70
C LEU A 137 -39.78 19.97 22.49
N THR A 138 -38.67 19.45 22.02
CA THR A 138 -37.41 20.22 21.91
C THR A 138 -36.60 19.79 20.69
N ASP A 139 -35.56 20.59 20.32
CA ASP A 139 -34.58 20.24 19.30
C ASP A 139 -33.53 19.18 19.81
N ALA A 140 -33.87 18.43 20.88
CA ALA A 140 -32.99 17.44 21.49
C ALA A 140 -32.58 16.35 20.48
N GLU A 141 -33.46 15.95 19.59
CA GLU A 141 -33.21 14.93 18.57
C GLU A 141 -32.04 15.33 17.66
N LYS A 142 -32.07 16.55 17.08
CA LYS A 142 -31.00 17.04 16.21
C LYS A 142 -29.65 17.13 16.90
N THR A 143 -29.68 17.55 18.20
CA THR A 143 -28.46 17.65 19.02
C THR A 143 -27.86 16.27 19.28
N LEU A 144 -28.70 15.29 19.64
CA LEU A 144 -28.27 13.91 19.87
C LEU A 144 -27.75 13.25 18.58
N ASP A 145 -28.37 13.51 17.44
CA ASP A 145 -27.94 13.01 16.16
C ASP A 145 -26.56 13.51 15.77
N ALA A 146 -26.34 14.82 15.88
CA ALA A 146 -25.06 15.42 15.55
C ALA A 146 -23.95 14.90 16.48
N ALA A 147 -24.24 14.78 17.79
CA ALA A 147 -23.31 14.24 18.76
C ALA A 147 -22.96 12.76 18.49
N ASN A 148 -23.99 11.94 18.22
CA ASN A 148 -23.81 10.52 17.92
C ASN A 148 -23.02 10.31 16.63
N ARG A 149 -23.32 11.03 15.55
CA ARG A 149 -22.60 10.91 14.28
C ARG A 149 -21.11 11.25 14.45
N LYS A 150 -20.82 12.33 15.15
CA LYS A 150 -19.44 12.73 15.44
C LYS A 150 -18.72 11.67 16.28
N ALA A 151 -19.33 11.24 17.38
CA ALA A 151 -18.76 10.23 18.27
C ALA A 151 -18.55 8.88 17.56
N ALA A 152 -19.49 8.48 16.68
CA ALA A 152 -19.37 7.25 15.89
C ALA A 152 -18.19 7.33 14.91
N GLN A 153 -18.02 8.44 14.20
CA GLN A 153 -16.87 8.62 13.31
C GLN A 153 -15.54 8.58 14.08
N GLU A 154 -15.46 9.24 15.22
CA GLU A 154 -14.28 9.21 16.10
C GLU A 154 -13.98 7.80 16.60
N GLU A 155 -15.00 7.04 16.98
CA GLU A 155 -14.86 5.65 17.45
C GLU A 155 -14.37 4.72 16.32
N LEU A 156 -14.91 4.87 15.09
CA LEU A 156 -14.41 4.10 13.92
C LEU A 156 -12.93 4.36 13.66
N ILE A 157 -12.51 5.64 13.67
CA ILE A 157 -11.10 6.02 13.52
C ILE A 157 -10.24 5.46 14.65
N LYS A 158 -10.73 5.50 15.90
CA LYS A 158 -10.03 4.97 17.06
C LYS A 158 -9.85 3.45 16.95
N GLN A 159 -10.87 2.71 16.54
CA GLN A 159 -10.77 1.27 16.27
C GLN A 159 -9.74 0.97 15.18
N ALA A 160 -9.75 1.74 14.08
CA ALA A 160 -8.80 1.58 12.98
C ALA A 160 -7.34 1.87 13.42
N LYS A 161 -7.12 2.79 14.36
CA LYS A 161 -5.80 3.07 14.96
C LYS A 161 -5.35 2.04 15.99
N GLY A 162 -6.17 1.05 16.28
CA GLY A 162 -5.83 -0.02 17.23
C GLY A 162 -4.56 -0.79 16.82
N ALA A 163 -3.85 -1.35 17.79
CA ALA A 163 -2.58 -2.04 17.55
C ALA A 163 -2.71 -3.23 16.59
N THR A 164 -3.79 -4.00 16.70
CA THR A 164 -4.00 -5.19 15.87
C THR A 164 -4.24 -4.84 14.39
N PRO A 165 -5.21 -3.98 14.01
CA PRO A 165 -5.41 -3.63 12.61
C PRO A 165 -4.18 -2.91 12.01
N MET A 166 -3.50 -2.05 12.76
CA MET A 166 -2.27 -1.41 12.31
C MET A 166 -1.17 -2.44 12.00
N ARG A 167 -0.98 -3.44 12.86
CA ARG A 167 -0.01 -4.51 12.64
C ARG A 167 -0.35 -5.36 11.41
N LEU A 168 -1.63 -5.68 11.20
CA LEU A 168 -2.09 -6.42 10.01
C LEU A 168 -1.83 -5.61 8.73
N ALA A 169 -2.17 -4.33 8.75
CA ALA A 169 -1.95 -3.42 7.63
C ALA A 169 -0.46 -3.27 7.30
N GLN A 170 0.39 -3.12 8.31
CA GLN A 170 1.84 -3.05 8.13
C GLN A 170 2.41 -4.34 7.54
N THR A 171 1.95 -5.49 8.02
CA THR A 171 2.38 -6.80 7.47
C THR A 171 1.96 -6.95 6.01
N ALA A 172 0.70 -6.60 5.69
CA ALA A 172 0.21 -6.64 4.31
C ALA A 172 0.99 -5.69 3.39
N ALA A 173 1.32 -4.48 3.88
CA ALA A 173 2.11 -3.51 3.12
C ALA A 173 3.53 -4.02 2.83
N ARG A 174 4.22 -4.59 3.84
CA ARG A 174 5.55 -5.19 3.65
C ARG A 174 5.50 -6.29 2.58
N ASN A 175 4.59 -7.25 2.74
CA ASN A 175 4.48 -8.37 1.81
C ASN A 175 4.19 -7.90 0.37
N ALA A 176 3.33 -6.91 0.19
CA ALA A 176 3.00 -6.37 -1.12
C ALA A 176 4.22 -5.71 -1.78
N ILE A 177 4.98 -4.90 -1.04
CA ILE A 177 6.18 -4.24 -1.55
C ILE A 177 7.30 -5.25 -1.82
N GLU A 178 7.54 -6.21 -0.92
CA GLU A 178 8.52 -7.28 -1.13
C GLU A 178 8.24 -8.03 -2.43
N GLN A 179 6.98 -8.39 -2.69
CA GLN A 179 6.59 -9.07 -3.93
C GLN A 179 6.75 -8.16 -5.15
N SER A 180 6.43 -6.87 -5.04
CA SER A 180 6.53 -5.92 -6.15
C SER A 180 7.96 -5.74 -6.65
N PHE A 181 8.98 -5.91 -5.80
CA PHE A 181 10.38 -5.91 -6.20
C PHE A 181 10.91 -7.33 -6.49
N ALA A 182 10.52 -8.34 -5.72
CA ALA A 182 11.03 -9.69 -5.89
C ALA A 182 10.61 -10.32 -7.23
N MET A 183 9.40 -10.05 -7.71
CA MET A 183 8.92 -10.61 -8.97
C MET A 183 9.70 -10.12 -10.20
N PRO A 184 9.92 -8.82 -10.42
CA PRO A 184 10.76 -8.32 -11.51
C PRO A 184 12.21 -8.80 -11.44
N LEU A 185 12.82 -8.82 -10.24
CA LEU A 185 14.18 -9.30 -10.04
C LEU A 185 14.30 -10.78 -10.44
N ARG A 186 13.36 -11.61 -10.01
CA ARG A 186 13.32 -13.03 -10.38
C ARG A 186 13.08 -13.22 -11.87
N ALA A 187 12.22 -12.42 -12.50
CA ALA A 187 11.99 -12.45 -13.94
C ALA A 187 13.24 -12.08 -14.74
N ALA A 188 14.10 -11.22 -14.19
CA ALA A 188 15.41 -10.88 -14.73
C ALA A 188 16.51 -11.93 -14.43
N GLY A 189 16.16 -13.05 -13.76
CA GLY A 189 17.10 -14.11 -13.39
C GLY A 189 17.94 -13.80 -12.14
N ILE A 190 17.55 -12.77 -11.37
CA ILE A 190 18.24 -12.34 -10.15
C ILE A 190 17.52 -12.95 -8.94
N ASP A 191 18.16 -13.88 -8.26
CA ASP A 191 17.64 -14.44 -7.00
C ASP A 191 18.05 -13.53 -5.83
N ALA A 192 17.18 -12.57 -5.52
CA ALA A 192 17.40 -11.57 -4.50
C ALA A 192 16.47 -11.78 -3.30
N LYS A 193 17.00 -11.55 -2.11
CA LYS A 193 16.21 -11.46 -0.88
C LYS A 193 15.70 -10.03 -0.73
N VAL A 194 14.39 -9.83 -0.87
CA VAL A 194 13.75 -8.51 -0.66
C VAL A 194 13.14 -8.45 0.73
N THR A 195 13.42 -7.38 1.46
CA THR A 195 12.88 -7.12 2.81
C THR A 195 12.37 -5.69 2.88
N ALA A 196 11.12 -5.51 3.29
CA ALA A 196 10.52 -4.20 3.51
C ALA A 196 10.34 -3.92 5.01
N ARG A 197 10.65 -2.70 5.45
CA ARG A 197 10.49 -2.23 6.84
C ARG A 197 9.95 -0.82 6.88
N PHE A 198 9.22 -0.47 7.93
CA PHE A 198 8.83 0.92 8.15
C PHE A 198 9.99 1.71 8.79
N ALA A 199 10.08 3.00 8.48
CA ALA A 199 11.12 3.89 9.02
C ALA A 199 11.10 3.96 10.57
N SER A 200 9.97 3.66 11.21
CA SER A 200 9.82 3.62 12.67
C SER A 200 10.30 2.31 13.31
N GLU A 201 10.64 1.28 12.52
CA GLU A 201 11.12 0.00 13.03
C GLU A 201 12.66 0.01 13.13
N PRO A 202 13.23 -0.56 14.23
CA PRO A 202 14.70 -0.65 14.33
C PRO A 202 15.26 -1.53 13.21
N ALA A 203 16.46 -1.19 12.72
CA ALA A 203 17.22 -2.04 11.82
C ALA A 203 17.52 -3.38 12.54
N ARG A 204 17.10 -4.48 11.94
CA ARG A 204 17.41 -5.84 12.45
C ARG A 204 18.73 -6.34 11.90
#